data_6f549f28c6c5d673aed28d715402159d
#
_entry.id   6f549f28c6c5d673aed28d715402159d
#
_cell.length_a   1.000
_cell.length_b   1.000
_cell.length_c   1.000
_cell.angle_alpha   90.00
_cell.angle_beta   90.00
_cell.angle_gamma   90.00
#
_symmetry.space_group_name_H-M   'P 1'
#
loop_
_entity.id
_entity.type
_entity.pdbx_description
1 polymer ?
#
loop_
_entity_poly.entity_id
_entity_poly.type
_entity_poly.pdbx_seq_one_letter_code
_entity_poly.pdbx_strand_id
1 'polypeptide(L)'
;MTLAVDNVIQHTLSRMTARIVQKAQSGAVTNEQSGLLYLGNVHDAIPRQLFLDARLSPLDKMAWVMIRLYAQQNDGAVFPTYEELQLQLASPHSGKASRETVSRTLLMLRLTGWLSLCKRVRDDGGRVRGNIYAQHDEPLGLRDAEHFDPGWLDAV
;
A
#
# COMPACT_ATOMS: atom_id res chain seq x y z
N MET A 1 -11.99 4.20 26.29
CA MET A 1 -10.60 4.18 25.79
C MET A 1 -9.85 3.03 26.44
N THR A 2 -9.12 2.25 25.68
CA THR A 2 -8.41 1.08 26.19
C THR A 2 -7.05 1.45 26.77
N LEU A 3 -6.53 0.63 27.70
CA LEU A 3 -5.19 0.81 28.27
C LEU A 3 -4.09 0.91 27.21
N ALA A 4 -4.26 0.23 26.06
CA ALA A 4 -3.31 0.29 24.97
C ALA A 4 -3.19 1.68 24.34
N VAL A 5 -4.32 2.38 24.18
CA VAL A 5 -4.34 3.75 23.64
C VAL A 5 -3.67 4.71 24.61
N ASP A 6 -3.98 4.59 25.91
CA ASP A 6 -3.36 5.42 26.93
C ASP A 6 -1.84 5.23 26.96
N ASN A 7 -1.35 4.00 26.83
CA ASN A 7 0.08 3.72 26.78
C ASN A 7 0.76 4.35 25.57
N VAL A 8 0.12 4.32 24.38
CA VAL A 8 0.65 4.96 23.19
C VAL A 8 0.76 6.47 23.36
N ILE A 9 -0.26 7.10 23.94
CA ILE A 9 -0.26 8.55 24.19
C ILE A 9 0.86 8.90 25.15
N GLN A 10 1.00 8.18 26.28
CA GLN A 10 2.05 8.44 27.26
C GLN A 10 3.46 8.24 26.69
N HIS A 11 3.65 7.20 25.89
CA HIS A 11 4.93 6.94 25.23
C HIS A 11 5.30 8.08 24.28
N THR A 12 4.36 8.53 23.46
CA THR A 12 4.57 9.63 22.51
C THR A 12 4.89 10.94 23.24
N LEU A 13 4.15 11.24 24.31
CA LEU A 13 4.40 12.44 25.14
C LEU A 13 5.80 12.41 25.75
N SER A 14 6.23 11.25 26.27
CA SER A 14 7.56 11.08 26.83
C SER A 14 8.67 11.33 25.80
N ARG A 15 8.50 10.82 24.59
CA ARG A 15 9.44 11.02 23.49
C ARG A 15 9.54 12.47 23.07
N MET A 16 8.41 13.15 22.96
CA MET A 16 8.37 14.56 22.58
C MET A 16 9.01 15.44 23.67
N THR A 17 8.73 15.16 24.94
CA THR A 17 9.33 15.88 26.07
C THR A 17 10.84 15.72 26.06
N ALA A 18 11.34 14.49 25.89
CA ALA A 18 12.77 14.22 25.83
C ALA A 18 13.44 14.97 24.68
N ARG A 19 12.81 15.03 23.51
CA ARG A 19 13.33 15.73 22.36
C ARG A 19 13.44 17.24 22.58
N ILE A 20 12.42 17.84 23.19
CA ILE A 20 12.42 19.27 23.52
C ILE A 20 13.52 19.59 24.52
N VAL A 21 13.65 18.80 25.59
CA VAL A 21 14.69 18.95 26.61
C VAL A 21 16.08 18.82 26.01
N GLN A 22 16.29 17.83 25.15
CA GLN A 22 17.58 17.59 24.48
C GLN A 22 18.01 18.78 23.61
N LYS A 23 17.08 19.36 22.87
CA LYS A 23 17.36 20.56 22.06
C LYS A 23 17.70 21.76 22.91
N ALA A 24 17.04 21.94 24.03
CA ALA A 24 17.35 23.02 24.98
C ALA A 24 18.74 22.86 25.57
N GLN A 25 19.16 21.63 25.88
CA GLN A 25 20.48 21.32 26.43
C GLN A 25 21.62 21.48 25.43
N SER A 26 21.33 21.28 24.14
CA SER A 26 22.37 21.39 23.09
C SER A 26 22.71 22.83 22.73
N GLY A 27 22.07 23.81 23.36
CA GLY A 27 22.35 25.23 23.14
C GLY A 27 21.94 25.77 21.77
N ALA A 28 21.27 24.95 21.00
CA ALA A 28 20.90 25.27 19.62
C ALA A 28 19.54 25.97 19.58
N VAL A 29 19.32 27.05 20.14
CA VAL A 29 18.19 27.95 19.93
C VAL A 29 17.63 28.49 21.24
N THR A 30 17.51 29.77 21.29
CA THR A 30 16.94 30.54 22.41
C THR A 30 15.40 30.59 22.41
N ASN A 31 14.73 29.99 21.42
CA ASN A 31 13.27 30.04 21.32
C ASN A 31 12.63 28.80 21.92
N GLU A 32 11.58 29.00 22.69
CA GLU A 32 10.73 27.90 23.16
C GLU A 32 10.25 27.06 21.97
N GLN A 33 10.41 25.73 22.08
CA GLN A 33 9.84 24.81 21.12
C GLN A 33 8.60 24.18 21.73
N SER A 34 7.49 24.30 21.02
CA SER A 34 6.24 23.60 21.35
C SER A 34 6.15 22.32 20.54
N GLY A 35 5.70 21.26 21.19
CA GLY A 35 5.42 20.01 20.50
C GLY A 35 3.96 19.95 20.06
N LEU A 36 3.69 19.11 19.04
CA LEU A 36 2.33 18.81 18.60
C LEU A 36 2.13 17.30 18.64
N LEU A 37 1.10 16.86 19.33
CA LEU A 37 0.65 15.47 19.33
C LEU A 37 -0.61 15.36 18.49
N TYR A 38 -0.52 14.65 17.36
CA TYR A 38 -1.66 14.37 16.51
C TYR A 38 -2.30 13.03 16.94
N LEU A 39 -3.56 13.09 17.36
CA LEU A 39 -4.27 11.91 17.88
C LEU A 39 -5.19 11.25 16.85
N GLY A 40 -5.21 11.74 15.63
CA GLY A 40 -5.98 11.15 14.56
C GLY A 40 -5.19 10.09 13.79
N ASN A 41 -5.88 9.41 12.88
CA ASN A 41 -5.25 8.46 11.96
C ASN A 41 -4.79 9.15 10.68
N VAL A 42 -3.82 8.53 10.01
CA VAL A 42 -3.45 8.93 8.66
C VAL A 42 -4.59 8.52 7.71
N HIS A 43 -4.95 9.42 6.80
CA HIS A 43 -6.00 9.17 5.82
C HIS A 43 -5.42 9.06 4.42
N ASP A 44 -5.94 8.12 3.65
CA ASP A 44 -5.58 7.93 2.26
C ASP A 44 -6.78 8.20 1.36
N ALA A 45 -6.53 8.80 0.20
CA ALA A 45 -7.56 9.01 -0.81
C ALA A 45 -7.67 7.75 -1.68
N ILE A 46 -8.87 7.21 -1.79
CA ILE A 46 -9.17 6.04 -2.63
C ILE A 46 -10.21 6.45 -3.67
N PRO A 47 -10.04 6.08 -4.95
CA PRO A 47 -11.03 6.42 -5.98
C PRO A 47 -12.38 5.79 -5.65
N ARG A 48 -13.42 6.61 -5.64
CA ARG A 48 -14.79 6.12 -5.41
C ARG A 48 -15.19 5.07 -6.44
N GLN A 49 -14.78 5.27 -7.69
CA GLN A 49 -15.10 4.37 -8.80
C GLN A 49 -14.59 2.94 -8.57
N LEU A 50 -13.49 2.77 -7.84
CA LEU A 50 -12.98 1.45 -7.48
C LEU A 50 -14.03 0.66 -6.67
N PHE A 51 -14.62 1.31 -5.67
CA PHE A 51 -15.64 0.66 -4.82
C PHE A 51 -16.93 0.36 -5.58
N LEU A 52 -17.20 1.12 -6.62
CA LEU A 52 -18.42 0.98 -7.42
C LEU A 52 -18.25 0.06 -8.65
N ASP A 53 -17.04 -0.43 -8.89
CA ASP A 53 -16.77 -1.28 -10.05
C ASP A 53 -17.33 -2.69 -9.79
N ALA A 54 -18.42 -3.02 -10.49
CA ALA A 54 -19.12 -4.30 -10.33
C ALA A 54 -18.33 -5.49 -10.88
N ARG A 55 -17.27 -5.26 -11.66
CA ARG A 55 -16.42 -6.33 -12.20
C ARG A 55 -15.45 -6.88 -11.15
N LEU A 56 -15.27 -6.15 -10.04
CA LEU A 56 -14.34 -6.51 -8.99
C LEU A 56 -15.07 -7.11 -7.79
N SER A 57 -14.48 -8.15 -7.20
CA SER A 57 -14.91 -8.67 -5.90
C SER A 57 -14.44 -7.73 -4.77
N PRO A 58 -15.00 -7.85 -3.55
CA PRO A 58 -14.48 -7.10 -2.40
C PRO A 58 -12.99 -7.35 -2.16
N LEU A 59 -12.51 -8.57 -2.38
CA LEU A 59 -11.11 -8.92 -2.21
C LEU A 59 -10.22 -8.20 -3.24
N ASP A 60 -10.68 -8.12 -4.49
CA ASP A 60 -9.98 -7.41 -5.55
C ASP A 60 -9.81 -5.93 -5.20
N LYS A 61 -10.88 -5.31 -4.71
CA LYS A 61 -10.88 -3.92 -4.28
C LYS A 61 -9.92 -3.70 -3.11
N MET A 62 -9.93 -4.61 -2.15
CA MET A 62 -9.03 -4.55 -1.01
C MET A 62 -7.57 -4.71 -1.44
N ALA A 63 -7.29 -5.56 -2.41
CA ALA A 63 -5.95 -5.71 -2.95
C ALA A 63 -5.43 -4.39 -3.53
N TRP A 64 -6.25 -3.67 -4.28
CA TRP A 64 -5.89 -2.36 -4.82
C TRP A 64 -5.55 -1.38 -3.69
N VAL A 65 -6.39 -1.34 -2.65
CA VAL A 65 -6.19 -0.47 -1.49
C VAL A 65 -4.87 -0.80 -0.78
N MET A 66 -4.59 -2.07 -0.56
CA MET A 66 -3.35 -2.50 0.10
C MET A 66 -2.10 -2.16 -0.72
N ILE A 67 -2.17 -2.33 -2.04
CA ILE A 67 -1.08 -1.93 -2.94
C ILE A 67 -0.76 -0.44 -2.77
N ARG A 68 -1.78 0.40 -2.75
CA ARG A 68 -1.59 1.84 -2.57
C ARG A 68 -0.99 2.18 -1.21
N LEU A 69 -1.47 1.56 -0.15
CA LEU A 69 -0.94 1.80 1.20
C LEU A 69 0.54 1.44 1.29
N TYR A 70 0.93 0.27 0.79
CA TYR A 70 2.33 -0.15 0.79
C TYR A 70 3.21 0.76 -0.08
N ALA A 71 2.71 1.16 -1.24
CA ALA A 71 3.43 2.07 -2.12
C ALA A 71 3.71 3.41 -1.43
N GLN A 72 2.74 3.96 -0.71
CA GLN A 72 2.92 5.21 0.01
C GLN A 72 3.92 5.10 1.16
N GLN A 73 3.88 3.98 1.90
CA GLN A 73 4.82 3.73 2.99
C GLN A 73 6.28 3.66 2.50
N ASN A 74 6.48 3.29 1.25
CA ASN A 74 7.79 3.11 0.63
C ASN A 74 8.09 4.18 -0.45
N ASP A 75 7.52 5.37 -0.30
CA ASP A 75 7.71 6.51 -1.22
C ASP A 75 7.32 6.20 -2.67
N GLY A 76 6.35 5.29 -2.84
CA GLY A 76 5.84 4.92 -4.15
C GLY A 76 6.73 4.01 -4.97
N ALA A 77 7.84 3.54 -4.40
CA ALA A 77 8.85 2.81 -5.17
C ALA A 77 8.75 1.29 -5.08
N VAL A 78 7.99 0.76 -4.13
CA VAL A 78 7.97 -0.69 -3.85
C VAL A 78 6.55 -1.23 -3.90
N PHE A 79 6.36 -2.26 -4.73
CA PHE A 79 5.13 -3.04 -4.77
C PHE A 79 5.15 -4.07 -3.62
N PRO A 80 4.01 -4.33 -2.96
CA PRO A 80 3.98 -5.32 -1.88
C PRO A 80 4.31 -6.73 -2.41
N THR A 81 4.97 -7.53 -1.56
CA THR A 81 5.26 -8.92 -1.88
C THR A 81 3.98 -9.76 -1.84
N TYR A 82 4.01 -10.93 -2.46
CA TYR A 82 2.91 -11.88 -2.35
C TYR A 82 2.60 -12.23 -0.89
N GLU A 83 3.63 -12.41 -0.08
CA GLU A 83 3.45 -12.73 1.34
C GLU A 83 2.73 -11.60 2.08
N GLU A 84 3.10 -10.35 1.84
CA GLU A 84 2.42 -9.20 2.42
C GLU A 84 0.95 -9.15 2.00
N LEU A 85 0.66 -9.38 0.72
CA LEU A 85 -0.72 -9.42 0.23
C LEU A 85 -1.49 -10.61 0.78
N GLN A 86 -0.85 -11.78 0.93
CA GLN A 86 -1.47 -12.94 1.55
C GLN A 86 -1.93 -12.65 2.97
N LEU A 87 -1.14 -11.91 3.74
CA LEU A 87 -1.50 -11.52 5.10
C LEU A 87 -2.65 -10.51 5.11
N GLN A 88 -2.63 -9.52 4.22
CA GLN A 88 -3.65 -8.47 4.19
C GLN A 88 -4.99 -8.92 3.62
N LEU A 89 -4.99 -9.94 2.76
CA LEU A 89 -6.20 -10.48 2.15
C LEU A 89 -6.75 -11.70 2.90
N ALA A 90 -6.11 -12.08 4.00
CA ALA A 90 -6.54 -13.21 4.81
C ALA A 90 -7.84 -12.94 5.54
N SER A 91 -8.66 -13.98 5.71
CA SER A 91 -9.75 -13.92 6.69
C SER A 91 -9.18 -13.98 8.11
N PRO A 92 -9.90 -13.43 9.11
CA PRO A 92 -9.41 -13.45 10.50
C PRO A 92 -9.10 -14.86 11.04
N HIS A 93 -9.78 -15.89 10.49
CA HIS A 93 -9.64 -17.26 10.98
C HIS A 93 -8.54 -18.06 10.29
N SER A 94 -8.14 -17.69 9.08
CA SER A 94 -7.13 -18.43 8.31
C SER A 94 -5.73 -17.84 8.44
N GLY A 95 -5.61 -16.60 8.88
CA GLY A 95 -4.32 -15.92 9.09
C GLY A 95 -3.56 -15.55 7.83
N LYS A 96 -3.76 -16.26 6.72
CA LYS A 96 -3.04 -16.06 5.46
C LYS A 96 -3.88 -16.52 4.27
N ALA A 97 -4.06 -15.66 3.28
CA ALA A 97 -4.72 -16.03 2.03
C ALA A 97 -3.79 -16.91 1.19
N SER A 98 -4.34 -17.72 0.29
CA SER A 98 -3.53 -18.54 -0.61
C SER A 98 -2.84 -17.68 -1.68
N ARG A 99 -1.75 -18.20 -2.26
CA ARG A 99 -1.08 -17.53 -3.38
C ARG A 99 -1.99 -17.42 -4.60
N GLU A 100 -2.87 -18.40 -4.80
CA GLU A 100 -3.87 -18.38 -5.86
C GLU A 100 -4.86 -17.23 -5.68
N THR A 101 -5.28 -16.96 -4.47
CA THR A 101 -6.16 -15.82 -4.16
C THR A 101 -5.48 -14.50 -4.53
N VAL A 102 -4.21 -14.32 -4.15
CA VAL A 102 -3.45 -13.12 -4.51
C VAL A 102 -3.30 -13.02 -6.03
N SER A 103 -2.91 -14.10 -6.70
CA SER A 103 -2.77 -14.11 -8.16
C SER A 103 -4.05 -13.72 -8.86
N ARG A 104 -5.19 -14.23 -8.38
CA ARG A 104 -6.49 -13.93 -8.97
C ARG A 104 -6.88 -12.47 -8.77
N THR A 105 -6.65 -11.89 -7.59
CA THR A 105 -6.95 -10.48 -7.37
C THR A 105 -6.11 -9.58 -8.26
N LEU A 106 -4.81 -9.87 -8.39
CA LEU A 106 -3.93 -9.11 -9.28
C LEU A 106 -4.36 -9.25 -10.74
N LEU A 107 -4.74 -10.45 -11.15
CA LEU A 107 -5.23 -10.70 -12.49
C LEU A 107 -6.50 -9.88 -12.78
N MET A 108 -7.46 -9.90 -11.88
CA MET A 108 -8.71 -9.14 -12.06
C MET A 108 -8.45 -7.65 -12.12
N LEU A 109 -7.54 -7.13 -11.33
CA LEU A 109 -7.17 -5.72 -11.39
C LEU A 109 -6.50 -5.36 -12.73
N ARG A 110 -5.68 -6.27 -13.28
CA ARG A 110 -5.08 -6.08 -14.60
C ARG A 110 -6.12 -6.11 -15.72
N LEU A 111 -7.01 -7.09 -15.69
CA LEU A 111 -8.04 -7.26 -16.72
C LEU A 111 -9.02 -6.09 -16.76
N THR A 112 -9.31 -5.51 -15.61
CA THR A 112 -10.25 -4.38 -15.49
C THR A 112 -9.59 -3.01 -15.68
N GLY A 113 -8.26 -2.96 -15.84
CA GLY A 113 -7.54 -1.73 -16.10
C GLY A 113 -7.14 -0.91 -14.87
N TRP A 114 -7.32 -1.44 -13.66
CA TRP A 114 -6.92 -0.76 -12.43
C TRP A 114 -5.44 -0.93 -12.11
N LEU A 115 -4.80 -1.93 -12.73
CA LEU A 115 -3.40 -2.25 -12.54
C LEU A 115 -2.83 -2.70 -13.88
N SER A 116 -1.59 -2.35 -14.18
CA SER A 116 -0.88 -2.83 -15.36
C SER A 116 0.43 -3.46 -14.97
N LEU A 117 0.73 -4.65 -15.50
CA LEU A 117 2.05 -5.26 -15.40
C LEU A 117 2.89 -4.74 -16.57
N CYS A 118 3.68 -3.71 -16.30
CA CYS A 118 4.38 -2.98 -17.36
C CYS A 118 5.64 -3.71 -17.84
N LYS A 119 6.33 -4.38 -16.91
CA LYS A 119 7.61 -5.02 -17.25
C LYS A 119 7.92 -6.14 -16.28
N ARG A 120 8.47 -7.24 -16.82
CA ARG A 120 9.12 -8.29 -16.03
C ARG A 120 10.63 -8.07 -16.12
N VAL A 121 11.25 -7.85 -14.96
CA VAL A 121 12.71 -7.65 -14.89
C VAL A 121 13.36 -9.03 -14.84
N ARG A 122 14.22 -9.30 -15.81
CA ARG A 122 14.93 -10.59 -15.93
C ARG A 122 16.43 -10.38 -15.68
N ASP A 123 17.07 -11.40 -15.10
CA ASP A 123 18.53 -11.44 -14.98
C ASP A 123 19.18 -11.91 -16.28
N ASP A 124 20.51 -11.99 -16.30
CA ASP A 124 21.28 -12.43 -17.46
C ASP A 124 20.96 -13.88 -17.89
N GLY A 125 20.47 -14.70 -16.96
CA GLY A 125 20.03 -16.07 -17.22
C GLY A 125 18.57 -16.19 -17.69
N GLY A 126 17.86 -15.07 -17.87
CA GLY A 126 16.47 -15.05 -18.30
C GLY A 126 15.44 -15.30 -17.21
N ARG A 127 15.84 -15.44 -15.95
CA ARG A 127 14.92 -15.62 -14.82
C ARG A 127 14.27 -14.32 -14.45
N VAL A 128 12.97 -14.37 -14.16
CA VAL A 128 12.23 -13.20 -13.63
C VAL A 128 12.70 -12.90 -12.21
N ARG A 129 13.24 -11.70 -12.00
CA ARG A 129 13.69 -11.21 -10.69
C ARG A 129 12.72 -10.27 -10.04
N GLY A 130 11.79 -9.73 -10.77
CA GLY A 130 10.76 -8.85 -10.26
C GLY A 130 9.83 -8.39 -11.36
N ASN A 131 8.76 -7.73 -10.94
CA ASN A 131 7.77 -7.16 -11.81
C ASN A 131 7.62 -5.68 -11.52
N ILE A 132 7.39 -4.89 -12.55
CA ILE A 132 7.07 -3.47 -12.39
C ILE A 132 5.61 -3.28 -12.77
N TYR A 133 4.83 -2.81 -11.81
CA TYR A 133 3.40 -2.53 -11.99
C TYR A 133 3.16 -1.02 -12.01
N ALA A 134 2.12 -0.62 -12.72
CA ALA A 134 1.55 0.72 -12.61
C ALA A 134 0.15 0.61 -12.03
N GLN A 135 -0.13 1.39 -11.00
CA GLN A 135 -1.44 1.47 -10.39
C GLN A 135 -2.17 2.71 -10.91
N HIS A 136 -3.42 2.52 -11.31
CA HIS A 136 -4.23 3.58 -11.91
C HIS A 136 -5.36 3.98 -10.96
N ASP A 137 -5.71 5.26 -10.95
CA ASP A 137 -6.83 5.78 -10.16
C ASP A 137 -8.13 5.85 -10.96
N GLU A 138 -8.09 5.44 -12.23
CA GLU A 138 -9.25 5.19 -13.09
C GLU A 138 -8.99 3.90 -13.86
N PRO A 139 -10.05 3.10 -14.16
CA PRO A 139 -9.84 1.89 -14.93
C PRO A 139 -9.52 2.24 -16.39
N LEU A 140 -8.44 1.67 -16.91
CA LEU A 140 -8.05 1.87 -18.30
C LEU A 140 -9.05 1.18 -19.24
N GLY A 141 -9.31 1.82 -20.37
CA GLY A 141 -10.01 1.15 -21.48
C GLY A 141 -9.16 0.04 -22.08
N LEU A 142 -9.78 -0.83 -22.89
CA LEU A 142 -9.12 -2.02 -23.45
C LEU A 142 -7.83 -1.67 -24.19
N ARG A 143 -7.84 -0.62 -24.99
CA ARG A 143 -6.68 -0.21 -25.78
C ARG A 143 -5.50 0.20 -24.90
N ASP A 144 -5.76 1.01 -23.85
CA ASP A 144 -4.72 1.47 -22.95
C ASP A 144 -4.24 0.33 -22.05
N ALA A 145 -5.14 -0.53 -21.59
CA ALA A 145 -4.78 -1.68 -20.79
C ALA A 145 -3.80 -2.61 -21.54
N GLU A 146 -4.10 -2.88 -22.80
CA GLU A 146 -3.23 -3.68 -23.66
C GLU A 146 -1.88 -2.99 -23.93
N HIS A 147 -1.90 -1.67 -24.11
CA HIS A 147 -0.69 -0.89 -24.37
C HIS A 147 0.27 -0.88 -23.17
N PHE A 148 -0.26 -0.64 -21.98
CA PHE A 148 0.57 -0.54 -20.76
C PHE A 148 0.91 -1.88 -20.14
N ASP A 149 0.17 -2.93 -20.46
CA ASP A 149 0.40 -4.29 -19.96
C ASP A 149 0.64 -5.22 -21.16
N PRO A 150 1.90 -5.47 -21.55
CA PRO A 150 2.21 -6.31 -22.72
C PRO A 150 1.64 -7.72 -22.67
N GLY A 151 1.43 -8.27 -21.47
CA GLY A 151 0.84 -9.59 -21.26
C GLY A 151 -0.68 -9.60 -21.13
N TRP A 152 -1.35 -8.47 -21.35
CA TRP A 152 -2.78 -8.34 -21.09
C TRP A 152 -3.64 -9.29 -21.94
N LEU A 153 -3.33 -9.42 -23.21
CA LEU A 153 -4.06 -10.33 -24.10
C LEU A 153 -3.91 -11.79 -23.69
N ASP A 154 -2.71 -12.17 -23.22
CA ASP A 154 -2.45 -13.53 -22.76
C ASP A 154 -3.16 -13.82 -21.43
N ALA A 155 -3.49 -12.78 -20.65
CA ALA A 155 -4.17 -12.89 -19.37
C ALA A 155 -5.69 -13.00 -19.50
N VAL A 156 -6.24 -12.57 -20.62
CA VAL A 156 -7.69 -12.59 -20.88
C VAL A 156 -8.25 -14.00 -21.05
#